data_37ae8336356ee423bb37a833249bf649
#
_entry.id   37ae8336356ee423bb37a833249bf649
#
_cell.length_a   1.000
_cell.length_b   1.000
_cell.length_c   1.000
_cell.angle_alpha   90.00
_cell.angle_beta   90.00
_cell.angle_gamma   90.00
#
_symmetry.space_group_name_H-M   'P 1'
#
loop_
_entity.id
_entity.type
_entity.pdbx_description
1 polymer ?
#
loop_
_entity_poly.entity_id
_entity_poly.type
_entity_poly.pdbx_seq_one_letter_code
_entity_poly.pdbx_strand_id
1 'polypeptide(L)'
;MEINKINVTSDNIFPIIKKFLYSNQEVFLRELVSNAIDAIIKLKTLIQLENWDEITDNFQVKIIIDKINNTLHILDNGIGMTKEEVDKYINQIAFSGAEEFVKKYKNLSTTDSNIIGHFGLGFYSSFMVANKVVIYTQSYKKNASSIFWSCEGDPSFVMKEIEKKDRGTEIVLFINEDKKEFLDYDRIFKLLQKYCKFMPISISLSSKSKDNENKEKEIVVNNTNPAWKQNPLQLNDKNYLDFYHELYPNQLDDPLFWVHLNIDHPFHLTGVLYFPKIEKRIDLQKDKIHLYQNQVYITDNLEGVVPDFLSLLRGVIDSPDIPLNVSRSHLQYDASVQNISKYITRKVADKLDSMFRKNRDDFQKKWKNIKIIVEYGMISAQNFFEKAIKFFVFYTTDQNYFTLEEFKEKIKETQKNKEGKIVFLYSSDKEKQYSCIKEAKDRYYEVLIFDSPLSVHLIQKLEFSYQDICFVRVDSDHIDKLINFRKEEKYHSELSEKEKQDLKNLIQDHLMKNFQFSIQLEDLSKEDNPFLIIIPEFLRRIKEMNSTIEKDIIEEKDNKYYQLIVNTNHILMKKILKETSEEKRKKILQEALNLTLLSKDLLYGKNLTNFISKRLEDLIQE
;
A
#
# COMPACT_ATOMS: atom_id res chain seq x y z
N MET A 1 -0.09 -25.15 -52.51
CA MET A 1 0.35 -24.71 -51.19
C MET A 1 -0.02 -25.82 -50.25
N GLU A 2 0.94 -26.61 -49.75
CA GLU A 2 0.69 -27.62 -48.73
C GLU A 2 0.57 -26.93 -47.39
N ILE A 3 -0.61 -27.09 -46.74
CA ILE A 3 -0.83 -26.58 -45.38
C ILE A 3 -0.40 -27.71 -44.43
N ASN A 4 0.81 -27.63 -43.92
CA ASN A 4 1.34 -28.52 -42.91
C ASN A 4 0.93 -28.02 -41.51
N LYS A 5 0.49 -28.93 -40.63
CA LYS A 5 0.18 -28.62 -39.22
C LYS A 5 1.41 -28.87 -38.37
N ILE A 6 1.62 -27.96 -37.37
CA ILE A 6 2.64 -28.19 -36.35
C ILE A 6 2.17 -29.36 -35.49
N ASN A 7 2.98 -30.39 -35.35
CA ASN A 7 2.70 -31.56 -34.54
C ASN A 7 3.43 -31.42 -33.20
N VAL A 8 2.72 -31.71 -32.12
CA VAL A 8 3.26 -31.73 -30.76
C VAL A 8 3.06 -33.16 -30.22
N THR A 9 4.15 -33.77 -29.75
CA THR A 9 4.08 -35.11 -29.15
C THR A 9 3.98 -34.98 -27.62
N SER A 10 3.20 -35.88 -26.99
CA SER A 10 3.05 -35.96 -25.54
C SER A 10 4.38 -36.13 -24.82
N ASP A 11 5.32 -36.89 -25.41
CA ASP A 11 6.65 -37.13 -24.85
C ASP A 11 7.48 -35.86 -24.65
N ASN A 12 7.26 -34.84 -25.49
CA ASN A 12 7.99 -33.57 -25.40
C ASN A 12 7.28 -32.58 -24.45
N ILE A 13 5.95 -32.60 -24.37
CA ILE A 13 5.20 -31.64 -23.54
C ILE A 13 5.20 -32.02 -22.07
N PHE A 14 5.09 -33.31 -21.74
CA PHE A 14 4.96 -33.78 -20.37
C PHE A 14 6.11 -33.34 -19.45
N PRO A 15 7.40 -33.46 -19.87
CA PRO A 15 8.52 -32.92 -19.11
C PRO A 15 8.48 -31.38 -18.94
N ILE A 16 7.98 -30.65 -19.94
CA ILE A 16 7.86 -29.19 -19.88
C ILE A 16 6.81 -28.79 -18.84
N ILE A 17 5.65 -29.42 -18.85
CA ILE A 17 4.59 -29.17 -17.86
C ILE A 17 5.11 -29.44 -16.46
N LYS A 18 5.79 -30.59 -16.26
CA LYS A 18 6.32 -31.02 -14.97
C LYS A 18 7.37 -30.07 -14.38
N LYS A 19 8.21 -29.43 -15.23
CA LYS A 19 9.35 -28.62 -14.78
C LYS A 19 9.14 -27.11 -14.88
N PHE A 20 8.33 -26.63 -15.82
CA PHE A 20 8.31 -25.22 -16.21
C PHE A 20 6.95 -24.55 -16.14
N LEU A 21 5.84 -25.29 -16.04
CA LEU A 21 4.50 -24.70 -16.04
C LEU A 21 4.22 -23.89 -14.78
N TYR A 22 4.73 -24.35 -13.64
CA TYR A 22 4.55 -23.72 -12.34
C TYR A 22 5.87 -23.45 -11.67
N SER A 23 6.07 -22.22 -11.23
CA SER A 23 7.26 -21.77 -10.49
C SER A 23 7.33 -22.33 -9.06
N ASN A 24 6.17 -22.71 -8.49
CA ASN A 24 6.04 -23.25 -7.15
C ASN A 24 5.25 -24.57 -7.17
N GLN A 25 5.81 -25.61 -6.58
CA GLN A 25 5.18 -26.92 -6.50
C GLN A 25 3.92 -26.97 -5.63
N GLU A 26 3.83 -26.10 -4.63
CA GLU A 26 2.66 -26.00 -3.73
C GLU A 26 1.32 -25.82 -4.45
N VAL A 27 1.34 -25.25 -5.66
CA VAL A 27 0.12 -24.97 -6.42
C VAL A 27 -0.64 -26.21 -6.86
N PHE A 28 -0.01 -27.43 -6.84
CA PHE A 28 -0.71 -28.67 -7.16
C PHE A 28 -1.99 -28.83 -6.32
N LEU A 29 -1.92 -28.53 -5.03
CA LEU A 29 -3.05 -28.67 -4.13
C LEU A 29 -4.18 -27.69 -4.49
N ARG A 30 -3.85 -26.43 -4.79
CA ARG A 30 -4.82 -25.44 -5.28
C ARG A 30 -5.52 -25.92 -6.55
N GLU A 31 -4.77 -26.41 -7.53
CA GLU A 31 -5.30 -26.84 -8.83
C GLU A 31 -6.24 -28.06 -8.67
N LEU A 32 -5.85 -29.07 -7.89
CA LEU A 32 -6.67 -30.25 -7.68
C LEU A 32 -7.93 -29.95 -6.87
N VAL A 33 -7.84 -29.14 -5.83
CA VAL A 33 -9.01 -28.70 -5.05
C VAL A 33 -9.94 -27.83 -5.91
N SER A 34 -9.39 -26.96 -6.76
CA SER A 34 -10.20 -26.15 -7.70
C SER A 34 -10.97 -27.04 -8.67
N ASN A 35 -10.34 -28.09 -9.21
CA ASN A 35 -11.01 -29.05 -10.10
C ASN A 35 -12.13 -29.81 -9.38
N ALA A 36 -11.93 -30.22 -8.13
CA ALA A 36 -12.92 -30.86 -7.29
C ALA A 36 -14.14 -29.95 -7.04
N ILE A 37 -13.88 -28.67 -6.75
CA ILE A 37 -14.92 -27.65 -6.57
C ILE A 37 -15.69 -27.41 -7.88
N ASP A 38 -15.00 -27.30 -9.01
CA ASP A 38 -15.64 -27.15 -10.32
C ASP A 38 -16.56 -28.33 -10.67
N ALA A 39 -16.14 -29.53 -10.31
CA ALA A 39 -16.99 -30.73 -10.49
C ALA A 39 -18.30 -30.62 -9.68
N ILE A 40 -18.24 -30.08 -8.47
CA ILE A 40 -19.41 -29.83 -7.62
C ILE A 40 -20.27 -28.68 -8.16
N ILE A 41 -19.64 -27.58 -8.59
CA ILE A 41 -20.37 -26.42 -9.16
C ILE A 41 -21.12 -26.82 -10.42
N LYS A 42 -20.49 -27.58 -11.31
CA LYS A 42 -21.14 -28.12 -12.52
C LYS A 42 -22.38 -28.93 -12.17
N LEU A 43 -22.29 -29.81 -11.18
CA LEU A 43 -23.42 -30.61 -10.73
C LEU A 43 -24.54 -29.73 -10.13
N LYS A 44 -24.19 -28.76 -9.26
CA LYS A 44 -25.17 -27.82 -8.71
C LYS A 44 -25.91 -27.04 -9.81
N THR A 45 -25.19 -26.61 -10.84
CA THR A 45 -25.79 -25.93 -11.99
C THR A 45 -26.77 -26.82 -12.74
N LEU A 46 -26.42 -28.08 -12.96
CA LEU A 46 -27.33 -29.05 -13.62
C LEU A 46 -28.57 -29.34 -12.78
N ILE A 47 -28.42 -29.52 -11.47
CA ILE A 47 -29.55 -29.71 -10.54
C ILE A 47 -30.53 -28.53 -10.63
N GLN A 48 -30.01 -27.29 -10.64
CA GLN A 48 -30.86 -26.09 -10.77
C GLN A 48 -31.55 -25.96 -12.11
N LEU A 49 -30.87 -26.33 -13.22
CA LEU A 49 -31.42 -26.23 -14.57
C LEU A 49 -32.47 -27.33 -14.88
N GLU A 50 -32.27 -28.53 -14.37
CA GLU A 50 -33.08 -29.69 -14.66
C GLU A 50 -34.10 -30.03 -13.55
N ASN A 51 -34.17 -29.18 -12.47
CA ASN A 51 -35.06 -29.34 -11.31
C ASN A 51 -34.97 -30.73 -10.67
N TRP A 52 -33.75 -31.22 -10.44
CA TRP A 52 -33.54 -32.52 -9.80
C TRP A 52 -33.66 -32.43 -8.28
N ASP A 53 -34.88 -32.59 -7.74
CA ASP A 53 -35.14 -32.49 -6.28
C ASP A 53 -34.58 -33.71 -5.50
N GLU A 54 -34.15 -34.77 -6.18
CA GLU A 54 -33.69 -36.01 -5.54
C GLU A 54 -32.27 -35.94 -4.96
N ILE A 55 -31.46 -34.90 -5.29
CA ILE A 55 -30.08 -34.77 -4.85
C ILE A 55 -29.98 -33.75 -3.70
N THR A 56 -30.09 -34.25 -2.47
CA THR A 56 -30.00 -33.45 -1.24
C THR A 56 -28.61 -33.53 -0.57
N ASP A 57 -27.58 -33.81 -1.33
CA ASP A 57 -26.24 -34.07 -0.80
C ASP A 57 -25.61 -32.86 -0.11
N ASN A 58 -24.87 -33.15 0.95
CA ASN A 58 -23.94 -32.19 1.52
C ASN A 58 -22.67 -32.14 0.64
N PHE A 59 -22.58 -31.14 -0.24
CA PHE A 59 -21.47 -30.98 -1.16
C PHE A 59 -20.18 -30.60 -0.41
N GLN A 60 -19.13 -31.40 -0.62
CA GLN A 60 -17.84 -31.19 0.06
C GLN A 60 -16.68 -31.77 -0.72
N VAL A 61 -15.50 -31.22 -0.46
CA VAL A 61 -14.21 -31.79 -0.86
C VAL A 61 -13.53 -32.33 0.39
N LYS A 62 -13.06 -33.59 0.34
CA LYS A 62 -12.31 -34.20 1.43
C LYS A 62 -10.86 -34.41 1.04
N ILE A 63 -9.96 -34.00 1.93
CA ILE A 63 -8.52 -34.22 1.80
C ILE A 63 -8.07 -35.16 2.90
N ILE A 64 -7.48 -36.30 2.50
CA ILE A 64 -7.05 -37.34 3.44
C ILE A 64 -5.57 -37.61 3.24
N ILE A 65 -4.79 -37.43 4.28
CA ILE A 65 -3.37 -37.78 4.32
C ILE A 65 -3.25 -39.23 4.83
N ASP A 66 -2.73 -40.13 4.02
CA ASP A 66 -2.47 -41.52 4.42
C ASP A 66 -0.94 -41.74 4.55
N LYS A 67 -0.46 -41.57 5.78
CA LYS A 67 0.97 -41.76 6.10
C LYS A 67 1.41 -43.24 6.03
N ILE A 68 0.48 -44.19 6.05
CA ILE A 68 0.76 -45.63 5.98
C ILE A 68 1.18 -46.00 4.58
N ASN A 69 0.41 -45.51 3.58
CA ASN A 69 0.60 -45.82 2.18
C ASN A 69 1.40 -44.72 1.42
N ASN A 70 1.85 -43.66 2.10
CA ASN A 70 2.49 -42.49 1.53
C ASN A 70 1.62 -41.85 0.42
N THR A 71 0.31 -41.72 0.65
CA THR A 71 -0.63 -41.16 -0.33
C THR A 71 -1.38 -39.96 0.22
N LEU A 72 -1.70 -39.02 -0.68
CA LEU A 72 -2.61 -37.90 -0.45
C LEU A 72 -3.83 -38.10 -1.33
N HIS A 73 -5.01 -38.07 -0.72
CA HIS A 73 -6.29 -38.25 -1.39
C HIS A 73 -7.05 -36.93 -1.46
N ILE A 74 -7.63 -36.64 -2.63
CA ILE A 74 -8.57 -35.54 -2.83
C ILE A 74 -9.85 -36.12 -3.40
N LEU A 75 -10.93 -35.99 -2.63
CA LEU A 75 -12.24 -36.56 -2.97
C LEU A 75 -13.28 -35.46 -3.14
N ASP A 76 -14.09 -35.53 -4.17
CA ASP A 76 -15.29 -34.72 -4.35
C ASP A 76 -16.52 -35.59 -4.54
N ASN A 77 -17.69 -35.08 -4.23
CA ASN A 77 -18.98 -35.67 -4.54
C ASN A 77 -19.70 -34.90 -5.67
N GLY A 78 -18.92 -34.38 -6.62
CA GLY A 78 -19.38 -33.62 -7.77
C GLY A 78 -19.95 -34.50 -8.92
N ILE A 79 -19.83 -33.97 -10.13
CA ILE A 79 -20.45 -34.56 -11.35
C ILE A 79 -19.84 -35.92 -11.76
N GLY A 80 -18.59 -36.20 -11.35
CA GLY A 80 -17.84 -37.37 -11.82
C GLY A 80 -17.57 -37.37 -13.32
N MET A 81 -17.03 -38.47 -13.85
CA MET A 81 -16.68 -38.58 -15.28
C MET A 81 -17.07 -39.96 -15.83
N THR A 82 -17.55 -40.01 -17.09
CA THR A 82 -17.68 -41.26 -17.89
C THR A 82 -16.33 -41.60 -18.51
N LYS A 83 -16.23 -42.76 -19.15
CA LYS A 83 -15.03 -43.21 -19.86
C LYS A 83 -14.60 -42.22 -20.94
N GLU A 84 -15.54 -41.73 -21.74
CA GLU A 84 -15.31 -40.75 -22.80
C GLU A 84 -14.88 -39.40 -22.25
N GLU A 85 -15.42 -39.03 -21.09
CA GLU A 85 -15.04 -37.79 -20.39
C GLU A 85 -13.63 -37.87 -19.79
N VAL A 86 -13.22 -39.04 -19.27
CA VAL A 86 -11.84 -39.29 -18.84
C VAL A 86 -10.88 -39.19 -20.03
N ASP A 87 -11.21 -39.84 -21.15
CA ASP A 87 -10.39 -39.73 -22.37
C ASP A 87 -10.25 -38.29 -22.87
N LYS A 88 -11.31 -37.51 -22.76
CA LYS A 88 -11.35 -36.14 -23.26
C LYS A 88 -10.68 -35.13 -22.32
N TYR A 89 -10.89 -35.24 -21.00
CA TYR A 89 -10.48 -34.22 -20.04
C TYR A 89 -9.21 -34.56 -19.25
N ILE A 90 -8.84 -35.85 -19.20
CA ILE A 90 -7.65 -36.33 -18.51
C ILE A 90 -6.55 -36.73 -19.50
N ASN A 91 -6.89 -37.41 -20.60
CA ASN A 91 -5.90 -37.89 -21.56
C ASN A 91 -5.53 -36.87 -22.65
N GLN A 92 -6.30 -35.77 -22.81
CA GLN A 92 -5.97 -34.69 -23.74
C GLN A 92 -5.45 -33.48 -23.00
N ILE A 93 -4.17 -33.18 -23.19
CA ILE A 93 -3.49 -32.03 -22.57
C ILE A 93 -4.06 -30.72 -23.11
N ALA A 94 -4.25 -29.71 -22.22
CA ALA A 94 -4.80 -28.39 -22.52
C ALA A 94 -6.25 -28.40 -23.03
N PHE A 95 -7.02 -29.45 -22.74
CA PHE A 95 -8.45 -29.49 -23.00
C PHE A 95 -9.24 -29.22 -21.72
N SER A 96 -10.02 -28.12 -21.70
CA SER A 96 -10.79 -27.70 -20.53
C SER A 96 -12.26 -28.07 -20.63
N GLY A 97 -12.72 -29.06 -19.84
CA GLY A 97 -14.13 -29.34 -19.67
C GLY A 97 -14.94 -28.26 -18.97
N ALA A 98 -14.26 -27.31 -18.31
CA ALA A 98 -14.86 -26.14 -17.71
C ALA A 98 -15.29 -25.12 -18.77
N GLU A 99 -14.41 -24.85 -19.74
CA GLU A 99 -14.71 -23.92 -20.85
C GLU A 99 -15.84 -24.42 -21.74
N GLU A 100 -15.86 -25.72 -22.01
CA GLU A 100 -16.94 -26.35 -22.77
C GLU A 100 -18.29 -26.25 -22.04
N PHE A 101 -18.29 -26.50 -20.74
CA PHE A 101 -19.46 -26.36 -19.89
C PHE A 101 -20.00 -24.92 -19.89
N VAL A 102 -19.14 -23.93 -19.69
CA VAL A 102 -19.52 -22.51 -19.75
C VAL A 102 -20.13 -22.17 -21.11
N LYS A 103 -19.49 -22.56 -22.22
CA LYS A 103 -20.03 -22.31 -23.57
C LYS A 103 -21.42 -22.93 -23.79
N LYS A 104 -21.66 -24.14 -23.26
CA LYS A 104 -22.93 -24.84 -23.40
C LYS A 104 -24.07 -24.21 -22.59
N TYR A 105 -23.80 -23.71 -21.40
CA TYR A 105 -24.82 -23.27 -20.46
C TYR A 105 -24.86 -21.75 -20.24
N LYS A 106 -23.98 -20.95 -20.87
CA LYS A 106 -23.87 -19.48 -20.73
C LYS A 106 -25.18 -18.72 -20.95
N ASN A 107 -26.07 -19.25 -21.82
CA ASN A 107 -27.35 -18.60 -22.16
C ASN A 107 -28.53 -19.09 -21.28
N LEU A 108 -28.31 -20.05 -20.41
CA LEU A 108 -29.37 -20.71 -19.63
C LEU A 108 -29.28 -20.41 -18.12
N SER A 109 -28.14 -20.02 -17.64
CA SER A 109 -27.95 -19.68 -16.23
C SER A 109 -27.91 -18.18 -16.04
N THR A 110 -28.78 -17.65 -15.15
CA THR A 110 -28.75 -16.26 -14.66
C THR A 110 -27.60 -16.03 -13.67
N THR A 111 -26.92 -17.09 -13.26
CA THR A 111 -25.73 -17.05 -12.43
C THR A 111 -24.52 -17.24 -13.32
N ASP A 112 -23.67 -16.22 -13.42
CA ASP A 112 -22.32 -16.37 -13.99
C ASP A 112 -21.70 -17.62 -13.37
N SER A 113 -21.33 -18.57 -14.23
CA SER A 113 -20.73 -19.82 -13.77
C SER A 113 -19.39 -19.48 -13.11
N ASN A 114 -19.36 -19.47 -11.76
CA ASN A 114 -18.17 -19.25 -10.95
C ASN A 114 -17.16 -20.42 -11.10
N ILE A 115 -16.99 -20.91 -12.32
CA ILE A 115 -16.05 -21.98 -12.65
C ILE A 115 -14.62 -21.43 -12.54
N ILE A 116 -13.77 -22.18 -11.85
CA ILE A 116 -12.42 -21.79 -11.49
C ILE A 116 -11.42 -22.17 -12.59
N GLY A 117 -11.51 -23.40 -13.14
CA GLY A 117 -10.55 -23.96 -14.09
C GLY A 117 -10.82 -23.56 -15.54
N HIS A 118 -9.79 -23.04 -16.26
CA HIS A 118 -9.93 -22.63 -17.66
C HIS A 118 -8.95 -23.29 -18.64
N PHE A 119 -7.76 -23.75 -18.18
CA PHE A 119 -6.65 -24.08 -19.08
C PHE A 119 -6.47 -25.57 -19.37
N GLY A 120 -7.14 -26.49 -18.66
CA GLY A 120 -6.99 -27.94 -18.83
C GLY A 120 -5.58 -28.48 -18.51
N LEU A 121 -4.81 -27.77 -17.71
CA LEU A 121 -3.43 -28.13 -17.34
C LEU A 121 -3.25 -28.38 -15.84
N GLY A 122 -4.18 -27.93 -15.01
CA GLY A 122 -4.09 -27.99 -13.54
C GLY A 122 -3.90 -29.40 -12.99
N PHE A 123 -4.58 -30.41 -13.58
CA PHE A 123 -4.45 -31.80 -13.17
C PHE A 123 -3.01 -32.33 -13.24
N TYR A 124 -2.26 -31.94 -14.28
CA TYR A 124 -0.89 -32.42 -14.47
C TYR A 124 0.12 -31.87 -13.46
N SER A 125 -0.26 -30.83 -12.70
CA SER A 125 0.56 -30.35 -11.56
C SER A 125 0.75 -31.43 -10.48
N SER A 126 -0.13 -32.43 -10.40
CA SER A 126 -0.03 -33.60 -9.53
C SER A 126 1.31 -34.34 -9.68
N PHE A 127 1.85 -34.43 -10.92
CA PHE A 127 3.12 -35.10 -11.21
C PHE A 127 4.37 -34.32 -10.79
N MET A 128 4.22 -33.11 -10.25
CA MET A 128 5.32 -32.37 -9.61
C MET A 128 5.67 -32.94 -8.24
N VAL A 129 4.73 -33.63 -7.59
CA VAL A 129 4.87 -34.14 -6.22
C VAL A 129 4.64 -35.65 -6.10
N ALA A 130 4.03 -36.28 -7.12
CA ALA A 130 3.69 -37.70 -7.12
C ALA A 130 4.37 -38.44 -8.28
N ASN A 131 4.87 -39.64 -8.00
CA ASN A 131 5.38 -40.58 -9.02
C ASN A 131 4.27 -41.40 -9.71
N LYS A 132 3.13 -41.53 -9.05
CA LYS A 132 1.96 -42.19 -9.57
C LYS A 132 0.70 -41.45 -9.15
N VAL A 133 -0.23 -41.32 -10.08
CA VAL A 133 -1.55 -40.73 -9.84
C VAL A 133 -2.61 -41.74 -10.23
N VAL A 134 -3.58 -41.93 -9.34
CA VAL A 134 -4.74 -42.82 -9.57
C VAL A 134 -6.02 -42.01 -9.45
N ILE A 135 -6.98 -42.28 -10.36
CA ILE A 135 -8.31 -41.66 -10.33
C ILE A 135 -9.34 -42.78 -10.24
N TYR A 136 -10.28 -42.61 -9.30
CA TYR A 136 -11.52 -43.38 -9.21
C TYR A 136 -12.68 -42.43 -9.43
N THR A 137 -13.50 -42.65 -10.49
CA THR A 137 -14.58 -41.69 -10.78
C THR A 137 -15.88 -42.44 -11.15
N GLN A 138 -17.02 -41.91 -10.68
CA GLN A 138 -18.37 -42.34 -11.01
C GLN A 138 -19.17 -41.11 -11.47
N SER A 139 -19.65 -41.18 -12.70
CA SER A 139 -20.48 -40.11 -13.28
C SER A 139 -21.88 -40.06 -12.63
N TYR A 140 -22.47 -38.87 -12.62
CA TYR A 140 -23.87 -38.66 -12.22
C TYR A 140 -24.87 -39.27 -13.19
N LYS A 141 -24.45 -39.61 -14.41
CA LYS A 141 -25.31 -40.19 -15.45
C LYS A 141 -25.74 -41.57 -15.04
N LYS A 142 -27.05 -41.82 -15.09
CA LYS A 142 -27.61 -43.15 -14.81
C LYS A 142 -27.02 -44.18 -15.80
N ASN A 143 -26.61 -45.34 -15.28
CA ASN A 143 -26.01 -46.45 -16.04
C ASN A 143 -24.59 -46.21 -16.60
N ALA A 144 -23.88 -45.17 -16.18
CA ALA A 144 -22.46 -45.01 -16.49
C ALA A 144 -21.60 -45.95 -15.63
N SER A 145 -20.65 -46.66 -16.26
CA SER A 145 -19.68 -47.49 -15.54
C SER A 145 -18.72 -46.58 -14.74
N SER A 146 -18.32 -47.02 -13.55
CA SER A 146 -17.25 -46.38 -12.80
C SER A 146 -15.89 -46.67 -13.42
N ILE A 147 -15.00 -45.73 -13.43
CA ILE A 147 -13.71 -45.78 -14.11
C ILE A 147 -12.55 -45.69 -13.10
N PHE A 148 -11.62 -46.61 -13.27
CA PHE A 148 -10.27 -46.55 -12.73
C PHE A 148 -9.32 -46.07 -13.82
N TRP A 149 -8.50 -45.08 -13.49
CA TRP A 149 -7.40 -44.56 -14.32
C TRP A 149 -6.12 -44.45 -13.50
N SER A 150 -4.96 -44.78 -14.09
CA SER A 150 -3.68 -44.60 -13.44
C SER A 150 -2.57 -44.28 -14.43
N CYS A 151 -1.61 -43.42 -14.00
CA CYS A 151 -0.44 -43.03 -14.75
C CYS A 151 0.75 -42.89 -13.79
N GLU A 152 1.94 -43.31 -14.24
CA GLU A 152 3.19 -43.28 -13.44
C GLU A 152 4.12 -42.12 -13.84
N GLY A 153 3.54 -41.04 -14.40
CA GLY A 153 4.29 -39.82 -14.71
C GLY A 153 5.03 -39.87 -16.06
N ASP A 154 4.68 -40.81 -16.91
CA ASP A 154 4.99 -40.90 -18.33
C ASP A 154 3.70 -40.73 -19.17
N PRO A 155 3.75 -40.63 -20.48
CA PRO A 155 2.55 -40.51 -21.31
C PRO A 155 1.63 -41.76 -21.31
N SER A 156 2.05 -42.88 -20.72
CA SER A 156 1.29 -44.12 -20.68
C SER A 156 0.30 -44.12 -19.51
N PHE A 157 -0.91 -44.63 -19.75
CA PHE A 157 -1.91 -44.76 -18.69
C PHE A 157 -2.61 -46.12 -18.77
N VAL A 158 -3.19 -46.54 -17.66
CA VAL A 158 -4.07 -47.70 -17.56
C VAL A 158 -5.47 -47.22 -17.24
N MET A 159 -6.46 -47.64 -17.98
CA MET A 159 -7.87 -47.32 -17.73
C MET A 159 -8.72 -48.61 -17.79
N LYS A 160 -9.60 -48.82 -16.81
CA LYS A 160 -10.50 -49.95 -16.74
C LYS A 160 -11.79 -49.61 -16.02
N GLU A 161 -12.84 -50.33 -16.31
CA GLU A 161 -14.11 -50.27 -15.58
C GLU A 161 -13.97 -50.97 -14.23
N ILE A 162 -14.62 -50.42 -13.23
CA ILE A 162 -14.64 -50.92 -11.84
C ILE A 162 -16.04 -50.78 -11.25
N GLU A 163 -16.24 -51.29 -10.06
CA GLU A 163 -17.44 -51.00 -9.25
C GLU A 163 -17.12 -49.94 -8.21
N LYS A 164 -17.77 -48.77 -8.30
CA LYS A 164 -17.76 -47.69 -7.29
C LYS A 164 -19.21 -47.25 -7.08
N LYS A 165 -19.68 -47.26 -5.85
CA LYS A 165 -21.08 -46.97 -5.52
C LYS A 165 -21.40 -45.46 -5.51
N ASP A 166 -20.46 -44.65 -5.04
CA ASP A 166 -20.72 -43.25 -4.79
C ASP A 166 -20.27 -42.37 -5.97
N ARG A 167 -21.12 -41.42 -6.36
CA ARG A 167 -20.84 -40.43 -7.38
C ARG A 167 -19.66 -39.53 -6.94
N GLY A 168 -18.93 -38.99 -7.92
CA GLY A 168 -17.83 -38.05 -7.73
C GLY A 168 -16.49 -38.66 -8.10
N THR A 169 -15.42 -37.96 -7.78
CA THR A 169 -14.05 -38.33 -8.14
C THR A 169 -13.15 -38.40 -6.92
N GLU A 170 -12.31 -39.41 -6.86
CA GLU A 170 -11.20 -39.52 -5.92
C GLU A 170 -9.90 -39.54 -6.70
N ILE A 171 -9.00 -38.62 -6.40
CA ILE A 171 -7.63 -38.56 -6.91
C ILE A 171 -6.68 -38.99 -5.80
N VAL A 172 -5.87 -40.02 -6.07
CA VAL A 172 -4.87 -40.54 -5.13
C VAL A 172 -3.49 -40.26 -5.67
N LEU A 173 -2.71 -39.49 -4.92
CA LEU A 173 -1.34 -39.11 -5.23
C LEU A 173 -0.39 -40.01 -4.43
N PHE A 174 0.45 -40.79 -5.07
CA PHE A 174 1.57 -41.50 -4.44
C PHE A 174 2.77 -40.55 -4.38
N ILE A 175 3.01 -40.01 -3.21
CA ILE A 175 3.96 -38.91 -3.00
C ILE A 175 5.40 -39.39 -3.15
N ASN A 176 6.20 -38.66 -3.92
CA ASN A 176 7.64 -38.93 -4.11
C ASN A 176 8.40 -38.90 -2.76
N GLU A 177 9.46 -39.69 -2.65
CA GLU A 177 10.30 -39.76 -1.46
C GLU A 177 10.91 -38.41 -1.08
N ASP A 178 11.30 -37.60 -2.06
CA ASP A 178 11.86 -36.24 -1.87
C ASP A 178 10.78 -35.18 -1.59
N LYS A 179 9.50 -35.56 -1.60
CA LYS A 179 8.33 -34.67 -1.41
C LYS A 179 7.46 -35.08 -0.21
N LYS A 180 7.99 -35.87 0.72
CA LYS A 180 7.27 -36.32 1.92
C LYS A 180 6.75 -35.18 2.81
N GLU A 181 7.25 -33.96 2.66
CA GLU A 181 6.69 -32.77 3.31
C GLU A 181 5.18 -32.60 3.04
N PHE A 182 4.66 -33.06 1.88
CA PHE A 182 3.24 -33.01 1.56
C PHE A 182 2.39 -34.15 2.18
N LEU A 183 3.00 -34.99 3.01
CA LEU A 183 2.30 -35.93 3.91
C LEU A 183 2.26 -35.42 5.36
N ASP A 184 2.83 -34.23 5.62
CA ASP A 184 2.74 -33.57 6.90
C ASP A 184 1.42 -32.79 7.02
N TYR A 185 0.72 -33.01 8.14
CA TYR A 185 -0.61 -32.42 8.38
C TYR A 185 -0.55 -30.89 8.45
N ASP A 186 0.41 -30.34 9.21
CA ASP A 186 0.54 -28.90 9.39
C ASP A 186 0.92 -28.22 8.08
N ARG A 187 1.74 -28.90 7.26
CA ARG A 187 2.12 -28.40 5.93
C ARG A 187 0.91 -28.30 5.00
N ILE A 188 0.12 -29.35 4.89
CA ILE A 188 -1.11 -29.36 4.07
C ILE A 188 -2.13 -28.37 4.62
N PHE A 189 -2.33 -28.31 5.92
CA PHE A 189 -3.22 -27.33 6.54
C PHE A 189 -2.82 -25.89 6.19
N LYS A 190 -1.54 -25.53 6.31
CA LYS A 190 -1.02 -24.20 5.94
C LYS A 190 -1.24 -23.88 4.45
N LEU A 191 -1.06 -24.87 3.57
CA LEU A 191 -1.32 -24.69 2.13
C LEU A 191 -2.81 -24.46 1.84
N LEU A 192 -3.70 -25.21 2.49
CA LEU A 192 -5.13 -25.03 2.38
C LEU A 192 -5.57 -23.66 2.91
N GLN A 193 -5.03 -23.23 4.05
CA GLN A 193 -5.26 -21.89 4.58
C GLN A 193 -4.76 -20.79 3.64
N LYS A 194 -3.65 -21.00 2.94
CA LYS A 194 -3.10 -20.02 1.99
C LYS A 194 -3.94 -19.93 0.71
N TYR A 195 -4.26 -21.04 0.09
CA TYR A 195 -4.85 -21.07 -1.25
C TYR A 195 -6.36 -21.27 -1.29
N CYS A 196 -6.92 -21.96 -0.31
CA CYS A 196 -8.29 -22.48 -0.35
C CYS A 196 -9.20 -21.90 0.74
N LYS A 197 -8.67 -21.02 1.63
CA LYS A 197 -9.35 -20.51 2.82
C LYS A 197 -10.77 -19.99 2.60
N PHE A 198 -11.05 -19.45 1.43
CA PHE A 198 -12.34 -18.82 1.12
C PHE A 198 -13.06 -19.46 -0.08
N MET A 199 -12.64 -20.65 -0.51
CA MET A 199 -13.31 -21.35 -1.60
C MET A 199 -14.78 -21.65 -1.28
N PRO A 200 -15.68 -21.67 -2.30
CA PRO A 200 -17.14 -21.64 -2.10
C PRO A 200 -17.76 -22.98 -1.68
N ILE A 201 -16.98 -24.05 -1.60
CA ILE A 201 -17.42 -25.39 -1.18
C ILE A 201 -16.64 -25.79 0.07
N SER A 202 -17.32 -26.44 1.02
CA SER A 202 -16.69 -26.95 2.24
C SER A 202 -15.55 -27.90 1.93
N ILE A 203 -14.38 -27.66 2.54
CA ILE A 203 -13.17 -28.48 2.41
C ILE A 203 -12.82 -29.02 3.78
N SER A 204 -12.72 -30.35 3.90
CA SER A 204 -12.29 -31.00 5.13
C SER A 204 -10.92 -31.66 4.99
N LEU A 205 -10.14 -31.63 6.07
CA LEU A 205 -8.82 -32.27 6.18
C LEU A 205 -8.85 -33.32 7.29
N SER A 206 -8.31 -34.50 6.99
CA SER A 206 -8.09 -35.58 7.96
C SER A 206 -6.79 -36.34 7.68
N SER A 207 -6.30 -37.09 8.66
CA SER A 207 -5.10 -37.92 8.52
C SER A 207 -5.35 -39.35 9.00
N LYS A 208 -4.77 -40.33 8.32
CA LYS A 208 -4.74 -41.74 8.74
C LYS A 208 -3.35 -42.06 9.27
N SER A 209 -3.24 -42.45 10.54
CA SER A 209 -1.99 -42.92 11.17
C SER A 209 -2.11 -44.34 11.68
N LYS A 210 -0.98 -45.02 11.94
CA LYS A 210 -0.97 -46.39 12.50
C LYS A 210 -1.47 -46.44 13.94
N ASP A 211 -1.35 -45.38 14.69
CA ASP A 211 -1.79 -45.31 16.09
C ASP A 211 -3.28 -44.96 16.12
N ASN A 212 -4.12 -45.98 16.37
CA ASN A 212 -5.58 -45.85 16.44
C ASN A 212 -6.11 -44.85 17.48
N GLU A 213 -5.25 -44.35 18.39
CA GLU A 213 -5.63 -43.38 19.45
C GLU A 213 -5.62 -41.93 18.99
N ASN A 214 -4.95 -41.60 17.86
CA ASN A 214 -4.88 -40.24 17.30
C ASN A 214 -5.50 -40.19 15.89
N LYS A 215 -6.76 -40.57 15.72
CA LYS A 215 -7.55 -40.10 14.57
C LYS A 215 -7.66 -38.60 14.71
N GLU A 216 -6.81 -37.86 14.00
CA GLU A 216 -7.02 -36.43 13.84
C GLU A 216 -8.44 -36.22 13.32
N LYS A 217 -9.25 -35.49 14.08
CA LYS A 217 -10.64 -35.24 13.74
C LYS A 217 -10.68 -34.58 12.35
N GLU A 218 -11.61 -35.03 11.53
CA GLU A 218 -11.92 -34.32 10.28
C GLU A 218 -12.32 -32.88 10.64
N ILE A 219 -11.57 -31.91 10.14
CA ILE A 219 -11.81 -30.48 10.37
C ILE A 219 -12.15 -29.77 9.06
N VAL A 220 -13.10 -28.87 9.10
CA VAL A 220 -13.39 -27.95 7.99
C VAL A 220 -12.35 -26.82 8.02
N VAL A 221 -11.68 -26.58 6.87
CA VAL A 221 -10.53 -25.70 6.79
C VAL A 221 -10.82 -24.35 6.13
N ASN A 222 -12.01 -24.15 5.57
CA ASN A 222 -12.35 -22.95 4.82
C ASN A 222 -13.64 -22.27 5.28
N ASN A 223 -13.75 -20.97 5.01
CA ASN A 223 -14.95 -20.16 5.17
C ASN A 223 -15.60 -19.98 3.80
N THR A 224 -16.74 -20.63 3.56
CA THR A 224 -17.43 -20.62 2.27
C THR A 224 -18.23 -19.35 1.98
N ASN A 225 -18.46 -18.51 2.99
CA ASN A 225 -19.26 -17.28 2.88
C ASN A 225 -18.54 -16.08 3.50
N PRO A 226 -17.40 -15.67 2.95
CA PRO A 226 -16.62 -14.55 3.48
C PRO A 226 -17.35 -13.20 3.33
N ALA A 227 -17.02 -12.23 4.19
CA ALA A 227 -17.73 -10.96 4.25
C ALA A 227 -17.78 -10.19 2.92
N TRP A 228 -16.76 -10.28 2.06
CA TRP A 228 -16.75 -9.56 0.78
C TRP A 228 -17.74 -10.10 -0.27
N LYS A 229 -18.26 -11.31 -0.10
CA LYS A 229 -19.27 -11.92 -0.98
C LYS A 229 -20.69 -11.67 -0.48
N GLN A 230 -20.85 -11.16 0.75
CA GLN A 230 -22.15 -10.88 1.34
C GLN A 230 -22.64 -9.50 0.93
N ASN A 231 -23.96 -9.30 0.96
CA ASN A 231 -24.55 -8.00 0.70
C ASN A 231 -24.12 -7.00 1.81
N PRO A 232 -23.51 -5.84 1.46
CA PRO A 232 -23.08 -4.85 2.43
C PRO A 232 -24.18 -4.36 3.38
N LEU A 233 -25.45 -4.40 2.94
CA LEU A 233 -26.59 -3.99 3.75
C LEU A 233 -26.93 -4.96 4.89
N GLN A 234 -26.44 -6.20 4.80
CA GLN A 234 -26.64 -7.24 5.83
C GLN A 234 -25.49 -7.32 6.82
N LEU A 235 -24.38 -6.62 6.55
CA LEU A 235 -23.18 -6.63 7.38
C LEU A 235 -23.19 -5.46 8.35
N ASN A 236 -22.77 -5.72 9.58
CA ASN A 236 -22.53 -4.71 10.61
C ASN A 236 -21.00 -4.56 10.86
N ASP A 237 -20.63 -3.57 11.68
CA ASP A 237 -19.23 -3.27 11.98
C ASP A 237 -18.49 -4.48 12.57
N LYS A 238 -19.16 -5.28 13.41
CA LYS A 238 -18.57 -6.49 13.99
C LYS A 238 -18.20 -7.52 12.91
N ASN A 239 -19.04 -7.72 11.91
CA ASN A 239 -18.74 -8.66 10.82
C ASN A 239 -17.46 -8.25 10.05
N TYR A 240 -17.28 -6.95 9.84
CA TYR A 240 -16.07 -6.44 9.17
C TYR A 240 -14.82 -6.59 10.05
N LEU A 241 -14.93 -6.36 11.35
CA LEU A 241 -13.82 -6.54 12.31
C LEU A 241 -13.45 -8.01 12.47
N ASP A 242 -14.42 -8.89 12.66
CA ASP A 242 -14.20 -10.33 12.74
C ASP A 242 -13.50 -10.84 11.47
N PHE A 243 -13.94 -10.36 10.29
CA PHE A 243 -13.32 -10.71 9.04
C PHE A 243 -11.89 -10.14 8.89
N TYR A 244 -11.62 -8.93 9.40
CA TYR A 244 -10.27 -8.37 9.42
C TYR A 244 -9.31 -9.24 10.23
N HIS A 245 -9.72 -9.67 11.43
CA HIS A 245 -8.91 -10.55 12.28
C HIS A 245 -8.81 -11.98 11.73
N GLU A 246 -9.81 -12.45 10.99
CA GLU A 246 -9.70 -13.69 10.22
C GLU A 246 -8.61 -13.60 9.15
N LEU A 247 -8.53 -12.49 8.41
CA LEU A 247 -7.50 -12.26 7.38
C LEU A 247 -6.10 -12.09 8.00
N TYR A 248 -6.01 -11.37 9.10
CA TYR A 248 -4.76 -10.96 9.74
C TYR A 248 -4.72 -11.35 11.22
N PRO A 249 -4.63 -12.65 11.54
CA PRO A 249 -4.74 -13.15 12.92
C PRO A 249 -3.64 -12.64 13.88
N ASN A 250 -2.52 -12.18 13.35
CA ASN A 250 -1.40 -11.64 14.13
C ASN A 250 -1.53 -10.13 14.41
N GLN A 251 -2.56 -9.46 13.86
CA GLN A 251 -2.82 -8.04 14.11
C GLN A 251 -3.75 -7.88 15.30
N LEU A 252 -3.27 -7.14 16.31
CA LEU A 252 -4.04 -6.88 17.53
C LEU A 252 -4.91 -5.62 17.43
N ASP A 253 -4.50 -4.66 16.58
CA ASP A 253 -5.22 -3.41 16.40
C ASP A 253 -6.31 -3.52 15.36
N ASP A 254 -7.48 -2.92 15.69
CA ASP A 254 -8.56 -2.76 14.73
C ASP A 254 -8.22 -1.77 13.63
N PRO A 255 -8.75 -1.95 12.40
CA PRO A 255 -8.63 -0.97 11.34
C PRO A 255 -9.39 0.31 11.69
N LEU A 256 -8.95 1.45 11.15
CA LEU A 256 -9.62 2.75 11.36
C LEU A 256 -11.02 2.80 10.74
N PHE A 257 -11.17 2.18 9.59
CA PHE A 257 -12.40 2.00 8.82
C PHE A 257 -12.13 1.09 7.62
N TRP A 258 -13.19 0.80 6.86
CA TRP A 258 -13.11 -0.05 5.66
C TRP A 258 -13.94 0.49 4.51
N VAL A 259 -13.62 0.01 3.31
CA VAL A 259 -14.34 0.26 2.07
C VAL A 259 -14.79 -1.07 1.50
N HIS A 260 -16.09 -1.33 1.46
CA HIS A 260 -16.65 -2.49 0.78
C HIS A 260 -16.78 -2.17 -0.72
N LEU A 261 -16.18 -3.00 -1.54
CA LEU A 261 -16.25 -2.94 -3.00
C LEU A 261 -17.29 -3.94 -3.47
N ASN A 262 -18.25 -3.50 -4.27
CA ASN A 262 -19.23 -4.36 -4.90
C ASN A 262 -19.73 -3.69 -6.18
N ILE A 263 -19.41 -4.27 -7.33
CA ILE A 263 -19.84 -3.81 -8.66
C ILE A 263 -19.95 -5.00 -9.60
N ASP A 264 -21.02 -5.02 -10.39
CA ASP A 264 -21.31 -6.07 -11.36
C ASP A 264 -21.24 -5.58 -12.81
N HIS A 265 -21.19 -4.29 -13.05
CA HIS A 265 -21.07 -3.70 -14.39
C HIS A 265 -20.26 -2.38 -14.34
N PRO A 266 -19.32 -2.12 -15.26
CA PRO A 266 -18.97 -2.84 -16.50
C PRO A 266 -17.99 -4.02 -16.28
N PHE A 267 -17.61 -4.32 -15.08
CA PHE A 267 -16.79 -5.47 -14.67
C PHE A 267 -17.26 -5.96 -13.30
N HIS A 268 -16.95 -7.20 -12.98
CA HIS A 268 -17.26 -7.79 -11.68
C HIS A 268 -16.09 -7.56 -10.71
N LEU A 269 -16.37 -6.91 -9.60
CA LEU A 269 -15.40 -6.70 -8.54
C LEU A 269 -16.10 -6.69 -7.19
N THR A 270 -15.66 -7.57 -6.32
CA THR A 270 -16.05 -7.57 -4.92
C THR A 270 -14.80 -7.48 -4.04
N GLY A 271 -14.95 -7.01 -2.80
CA GLY A 271 -13.81 -6.91 -1.90
C GLY A 271 -14.06 -6.04 -0.68
N VAL A 272 -13.12 -6.08 0.25
CA VAL A 272 -13.10 -5.17 1.39
C VAL A 272 -11.67 -4.66 1.56
N LEU A 273 -11.51 -3.35 1.53
CA LEU A 273 -10.24 -2.68 1.82
C LEU A 273 -10.29 -2.06 3.21
N TYR A 274 -9.29 -2.32 4.01
CA TYR A 274 -9.14 -1.79 5.36
C TYR A 274 -8.04 -0.75 5.44
N PHE A 275 -8.31 0.34 6.14
CA PHE A 275 -7.33 1.36 6.49
C PHE A 275 -6.73 1.02 7.85
N PRO A 276 -5.48 0.55 7.92
CA PRO A 276 -4.82 0.22 9.18
C PRO A 276 -4.42 1.49 9.93
N LYS A 277 -4.17 1.38 11.23
CA LYS A 277 -3.43 2.39 11.98
C LYS A 277 -1.98 2.35 11.53
N ILE A 278 -1.48 3.47 11.01
CA ILE A 278 -0.08 3.57 10.58
C ILE A 278 0.75 4.01 11.78
N GLU A 279 1.52 3.11 12.37
CA GLU A 279 2.51 3.42 13.39
C GLU A 279 3.79 3.98 12.76
N LYS A 280 4.62 4.67 13.57
CA LYS A 280 5.88 5.32 13.12
C LYS A 280 6.90 4.35 12.50
N ARG A 281 6.77 3.04 12.71
CA ARG A 281 7.54 1.99 12.05
C ARG A 281 6.63 1.29 11.04
N ILE A 282 6.68 1.76 9.82
CA ILE A 282 6.02 1.11 8.68
C ILE A 282 6.82 -0.15 8.36
N ASP A 283 6.37 -1.29 8.86
CA ASP A 283 6.85 -2.59 8.38
C ASP A 283 6.14 -2.88 7.04
N LEU A 284 6.71 -2.34 5.97
CA LEU A 284 6.13 -2.29 4.62
C LEU A 284 5.89 -3.68 3.98
N GLN A 285 6.29 -4.78 4.64
CA GLN A 285 6.39 -6.07 3.96
C GLN A 285 5.39 -7.14 4.37
N LYS A 286 4.61 -6.99 5.45
CA LYS A 286 3.90 -8.17 6.00
C LYS A 286 2.42 -8.32 5.67
N ASP A 287 1.67 -7.25 5.50
CA ASP A 287 0.21 -7.34 5.37
C ASP A 287 -0.26 -6.58 4.16
N LYS A 288 -0.49 -7.30 3.07
CA LYS A 288 -0.89 -6.75 1.77
C LYS A 288 -2.36 -7.00 1.49
N ILE A 289 -2.87 -6.37 0.46
CA ILE A 289 -4.15 -6.72 -0.14
C ILE A 289 -3.99 -8.04 -0.89
N HIS A 290 -4.90 -8.97 -0.68
CA HIS A 290 -4.91 -10.27 -1.34
C HIS A 290 -5.84 -10.25 -2.55
N LEU A 291 -5.37 -10.74 -3.69
CA LEU A 291 -6.19 -10.94 -4.88
C LEU A 291 -6.76 -12.35 -4.90
N TYR A 292 -8.06 -12.41 -5.12
CA TYR A 292 -8.80 -13.63 -5.39
C TYR A 292 -9.43 -13.56 -6.78
N GLN A 293 -9.66 -14.72 -7.36
CA GLN A 293 -10.50 -14.90 -8.55
C GLN A 293 -11.47 -16.05 -8.27
N ASN A 294 -12.76 -15.74 -8.24
CA ASN A 294 -13.80 -16.69 -7.84
C ASN A 294 -13.49 -17.36 -6.48
N GLN A 295 -13.10 -16.55 -5.47
CA GLN A 295 -12.72 -16.99 -4.12
C GLN A 295 -11.46 -17.87 -4.03
N VAL A 296 -10.70 -18.02 -5.13
CA VAL A 296 -9.39 -18.69 -5.13
C VAL A 296 -8.28 -17.68 -4.99
N TYR A 297 -7.39 -17.86 -4.04
CA TYR A 297 -6.23 -16.99 -3.86
C TYR A 297 -5.28 -17.05 -5.06
N ILE A 298 -4.92 -15.89 -5.56
CA ILE A 298 -4.02 -15.71 -6.70
C ILE A 298 -2.65 -15.18 -6.25
N THR A 299 -2.62 -13.96 -5.73
CA THR A 299 -1.37 -13.27 -5.37
C THR A 299 -1.64 -12.14 -4.38
N ASP A 300 -0.59 -11.66 -3.73
CA ASP A 300 -0.55 -10.42 -2.95
C ASP A 300 0.24 -9.31 -3.66
N ASN A 301 0.78 -9.58 -4.83
CA ASN A 301 1.37 -8.57 -5.69
C ASN A 301 0.32 -7.99 -6.63
N LEU A 302 -0.17 -6.78 -6.31
CA LEU A 302 -1.26 -6.09 -7.00
C LEU A 302 -0.76 -4.89 -7.81
N GLU A 303 0.49 -4.91 -8.24
CA GLU A 303 1.06 -3.86 -9.08
C GLU A 303 0.13 -3.59 -10.28
N GLY A 304 -0.23 -2.33 -10.51
CA GLY A 304 -1.14 -1.88 -11.57
C GLY A 304 -2.63 -2.11 -11.34
N VAL A 305 -3.05 -3.02 -10.45
CA VAL A 305 -4.46 -3.23 -10.09
C VAL A 305 -4.90 -2.25 -9.02
N VAL A 306 -4.09 -2.11 -7.97
CA VAL A 306 -4.29 -1.16 -6.90
C VAL A 306 -3.32 0.01 -7.12
N PRO A 307 -3.79 1.25 -7.09
CA PRO A 307 -2.90 2.42 -7.17
C PRO A 307 -1.83 2.38 -6.08
N ASP A 308 -0.61 2.84 -6.40
CA ASP A 308 0.54 2.77 -5.48
C ASP A 308 0.28 3.44 -4.13
N PHE A 309 -0.45 4.55 -4.11
CA PHE A 309 -0.79 5.25 -2.86
C PHE A 309 -1.73 4.45 -1.94
N LEU A 310 -2.40 3.42 -2.45
CA LEU A 310 -3.25 2.50 -1.69
C LEU A 310 -2.51 1.20 -1.31
N SER A 311 -1.24 1.04 -1.65
CA SER A 311 -0.44 -0.15 -1.33
C SER A 311 -0.27 -0.40 0.17
N LEU A 312 -0.48 0.63 1.00
CA LEU A 312 -0.48 0.53 2.46
C LEU A 312 -1.78 -0.01 3.05
N LEU A 313 -2.83 -0.16 2.25
CA LEU A 313 -4.08 -0.76 2.68
C LEU A 313 -3.94 -2.27 2.82
N ARG A 314 -4.86 -2.85 3.58
CA ARG A 314 -5.03 -4.29 3.77
C ARG A 314 -6.37 -4.72 3.21
N GLY A 315 -6.60 -6.01 3.05
CA GLY A 315 -7.91 -6.52 2.65
C GLY A 315 -7.87 -7.54 1.54
N VAL A 316 -8.98 -7.62 0.83
CA VAL A 316 -9.18 -8.55 -0.28
C VAL A 316 -9.84 -7.86 -1.47
N ILE A 317 -9.46 -8.30 -2.65
CA ILE A 317 -10.10 -7.99 -3.92
C ILE A 317 -10.38 -9.32 -4.63
N ASP A 318 -11.59 -9.50 -5.14
CA ASP A 318 -12.01 -10.68 -5.89
C ASP A 318 -12.66 -10.23 -7.21
N SER A 319 -12.04 -10.59 -8.33
CA SER A 319 -12.53 -10.24 -9.67
C SER A 319 -12.24 -11.36 -10.69
N PRO A 320 -13.24 -11.88 -11.39
CA PRO A 320 -13.02 -12.81 -12.50
C PRO A 320 -12.47 -12.11 -13.76
N ASP A 321 -12.61 -10.79 -13.87
CA ASP A 321 -12.26 -10.02 -15.07
C ASP A 321 -10.80 -9.57 -15.12
N ILE A 322 -10.02 -9.87 -14.09
CA ILE A 322 -8.58 -9.64 -14.09
C ILE A 322 -7.88 -10.77 -14.85
N PRO A 323 -7.23 -10.48 -15.99
CA PRO A 323 -6.58 -11.52 -16.79
C PRO A 323 -5.33 -12.05 -16.09
N LEU A 324 -5.25 -13.39 -16.03
CA LEU A 324 -4.15 -14.12 -15.41
C LEU A 324 -3.35 -14.88 -16.46
N ASN A 325 -2.06 -15.12 -16.19
CA ASN A 325 -1.29 -16.08 -16.97
C ASN A 325 -1.76 -17.53 -16.69
N VAL A 326 -1.26 -18.48 -17.47
CA VAL A 326 -1.65 -19.92 -17.37
C VAL A 326 -1.38 -20.48 -15.97
N SER A 327 -0.29 -20.09 -15.33
CA SER A 327 0.07 -20.51 -13.96
C SER A 327 -0.68 -19.76 -12.86
N ARG A 328 -1.51 -18.77 -13.21
CA ARG A 328 -2.21 -17.86 -12.27
C ARG A 328 -1.29 -17.17 -11.25
N SER A 329 0.00 -17.04 -11.56
CA SER A 329 0.98 -16.44 -10.65
C SER A 329 1.28 -14.98 -10.97
N HIS A 330 0.93 -14.52 -12.17
CA HIS A 330 1.19 -13.16 -12.64
C HIS A 330 -0.03 -12.57 -13.34
N LEU A 331 -0.21 -11.27 -13.14
CA LEU A 331 -1.27 -10.47 -13.76
C LEU A 331 -0.85 -10.07 -15.17
N GLN A 332 -1.82 -9.98 -16.07
CA GLN A 332 -1.64 -9.38 -17.39
C GLN A 332 -2.25 -7.98 -17.37
N TYR A 333 -1.46 -6.99 -17.78
CA TYR A 333 -1.91 -5.60 -17.80
C TYR A 333 -2.73 -5.31 -19.05
N ASP A 334 -4.00 -5.01 -18.86
CA ASP A 334 -4.89 -4.58 -19.93
C ASP A 334 -5.79 -3.40 -19.50
N ALA A 335 -6.71 -3.00 -20.40
CA ALA A 335 -7.67 -1.92 -20.13
C ALA A 335 -8.61 -2.22 -18.94
N SER A 336 -8.92 -3.49 -18.67
CA SER A 336 -9.79 -3.90 -17.57
C SER A 336 -9.16 -3.57 -16.23
N VAL A 337 -7.87 -3.87 -16.07
CA VAL A 337 -7.08 -3.57 -14.87
C VAL A 337 -7.07 -2.07 -14.57
N GLN A 338 -6.87 -1.24 -15.60
CA GLN A 338 -6.91 0.22 -15.43
C GLN A 338 -8.29 0.73 -14.98
N ASN A 339 -9.37 0.15 -15.48
CA ASN A 339 -10.73 0.53 -15.10
C ASN A 339 -11.02 0.13 -13.63
N ILE A 340 -10.55 -1.04 -13.20
CA ILE A 340 -10.64 -1.50 -11.81
C ILE A 340 -9.87 -0.54 -10.90
N SER A 341 -8.63 -0.17 -11.25
CA SER A 341 -7.80 0.78 -10.50
C SER A 341 -8.49 2.15 -10.33
N LYS A 342 -9.07 2.70 -11.40
CA LYS A 342 -9.84 3.96 -11.35
C LYS A 342 -11.08 3.84 -10.46
N TYR A 343 -11.78 2.71 -10.52
CA TYR A 343 -12.95 2.47 -9.67
C TYR A 343 -12.58 2.41 -8.19
N ILE A 344 -11.53 1.67 -7.83
CA ILE A 344 -11.03 1.60 -6.45
C ILE A 344 -10.66 2.99 -5.94
N THR A 345 -9.89 3.75 -6.74
CA THR A 345 -9.52 5.15 -6.43
C THR A 345 -10.75 6.00 -6.11
N ARG A 346 -11.77 5.91 -6.96
CA ARG A 346 -13.01 6.67 -6.79
C ARG A 346 -13.75 6.27 -5.52
N LYS A 347 -13.88 4.96 -5.25
CA LYS A 347 -14.60 4.45 -4.06
C LYS A 347 -13.91 4.83 -2.76
N VAL A 348 -12.58 4.80 -2.73
CA VAL A 348 -11.81 5.27 -1.57
C VAL A 348 -12.04 6.77 -1.34
N ALA A 349 -11.95 7.59 -2.40
CA ALA A 349 -12.21 9.02 -2.27
C ALA A 349 -13.65 9.31 -1.80
N ASP A 350 -14.64 8.61 -2.35
CA ASP A 350 -16.06 8.77 -1.96
C ASP A 350 -16.30 8.37 -0.49
N LYS A 351 -15.62 7.32 0.00
CA LYS A 351 -15.69 6.93 1.42
C LYS A 351 -15.10 8.00 2.33
N LEU A 352 -13.92 8.53 2.00
CA LEU A 352 -13.27 9.58 2.78
C LEU A 352 -14.11 10.86 2.81
N ASP A 353 -14.64 11.30 1.66
CA ASP A 353 -15.56 12.46 1.57
C ASP A 353 -16.83 12.24 2.41
N SER A 354 -17.43 11.04 2.33
CA SER A 354 -18.59 10.68 3.13
C SER A 354 -18.31 10.73 4.63
N MET A 355 -17.15 10.23 5.08
CA MET A 355 -16.74 10.28 6.48
C MET A 355 -16.54 11.72 6.95
N PHE A 356 -15.86 12.55 6.15
CA PHE A 356 -15.67 13.97 6.43
C PHE A 356 -16.98 14.71 6.60
N ARG A 357 -17.95 14.48 5.69
CA ARG A 357 -19.26 15.16 5.74
C ARG A 357 -20.15 14.65 6.88
N LYS A 358 -20.12 13.35 7.19
CA LYS A 358 -20.98 12.75 8.22
C LYS A 358 -20.55 13.12 9.63
N ASN A 359 -19.25 13.08 9.89
CA ASN A 359 -18.69 13.37 11.22
C ASN A 359 -17.25 13.90 11.08
N ARG A 360 -17.15 15.22 10.97
CA ARG A 360 -15.89 15.92 10.78
C ARG A 360 -14.92 15.69 11.95
N ASP A 361 -15.42 15.69 13.17
CA ASP A 361 -14.58 15.52 14.36
C ASP A 361 -13.95 14.12 14.43
N ASP A 362 -14.73 13.08 14.12
CA ASP A 362 -14.21 11.73 14.03
C ASP A 362 -13.19 11.56 12.90
N PHE A 363 -13.45 12.19 11.76
CA PHE A 363 -12.51 12.23 10.63
C PHE A 363 -11.19 12.91 11.02
N GLN A 364 -11.23 14.04 11.70
CA GLN A 364 -10.05 14.78 12.16
C GLN A 364 -9.23 13.98 13.17
N LYS A 365 -9.86 13.22 14.08
CA LYS A 365 -9.17 12.30 15.00
C LYS A 365 -8.37 11.22 14.26
N LYS A 366 -8.88 10.73 13.13
CA LYS A 366 -8.24 9.73 12.28
C LYS A 366 -7.21 10.34 11.32
N TRP A 367 -7.26 11.65 11.10
CA TRP A 367 -6.48 12.34 10.06
C TRP A 367 -4.99 12.05 10.11
N LYS A 368 -4.40 12.05 11.29
CA LYS A 368 -2.97 11.76 11.47
C LYS A 368 -2.52 10.42 10.86
N ASN A 369 -3.39 9.42 10.89
CA ASN A 369 -3.10 8.08 10.37
C ASN A 369 -3.38 7.94 8.87
N ILE A 370 -4.28 8.75 8.31
CA ILE A 370 -4.67 8.65 6.89
C ILE A 370 -4.00 9.71 6.01
N LYS A 371 -3.46 10.79 6.62
CA LYS A 371 -2.88 11.95 5.93
C LYS A 371 -1.89 11.55 4.84
N ILE A 372 -0.92 10.69 5.16
CA ILE A 372 0.14 10.29 4.24
C ILE A 372 -0.40 9.58 2.97
N ILE A 373 -1.43 8.75 3.13
CA ILE A 373 -2.09 8.05 2.01
C ILE A 373 -2.81 9.07 1.12
N VAL A 374 -3.52 10.02 1.76
CA VAL A 374 -4.24 11.06 1.02
C VAL A 374 -3.27 11.99 0.28
N GLU A 375 -2.19 12.44 0.93
CA GLU A 375 -1.14 13.25 0.31
C GLU A 375 -0.52 12.55 -0.90
N TYR A 376 -0.14 11.28 -0.76
CA TYR A 376 0.41 10.51 -1.87
C TYR A 376 -0.59 10.35 -3.01
N GLY A 377 -1.85 10.07 -2.71
CA GLY A 377 -2.91 9.99 -3.71
C GLY A 377 -3.14 11.32 -4.44
N MET A 378 -3.10 12.45 -3.74
CA MET A 378 -3.24 13.79 -4.34
C MET A 378 -2.06 14.12 -5.27
N ILE A 379 -0.86 13.65 -4.97
CA ILE A 379 0.32 13.86 -5.79
C ILE A 379 0.29 12.98 -7.04
N SER A 380 -0.02 11.69 -6.87
CA SER A 380 0.14 10.66 -7.91
C SER A 380 -1.07 10.52 -8.85
N ALA A 381 -2.29 10.87 -8.40
CA ALA A 381 -3.52 10.62 -9.15
C ALA A 381 -4.39 11.88 -9.26
N GLN A 382 -4.48 12.45 -10.48
CA GLN A 382 -5.25 13.68 -10.73
C GLN A 382 -6.74 13.55 -10.36
N ASN A 383 -7.37 12.43 -10.73
CA ASN A 383 -8.78 12.18 -10.39
C ASN A 383 -9.04 12.07 -8.87
N PHE A 384 -8.03 11.59 -8.12
CA PHE A 384 -8.10 11.57 -6.67
C PHE A 384 -7.91 12.97 -6.09
N PHE A 385 -6.95 13.76 -6.61
CA PHE A 385 -6.70 15.14 -6.20
C PHE A 385 -7.97 15.99 -6.25
N GLU A 386 -8.71 15.96 -7.37
CA GLU A 386 -9.93 16.76 -7.59
C GLU A 386 -11.04 16.45 -6.58
N LYS A 387 -11.08 15.24 -6.05
CA LYS A 387 -12.01 14.85 -4.98
C LYS A 387 -11.44 15.14 -3.60
N ALA A 388 -10.18 14.78 -3.38
CA ALA A 388 -9.53 14.83 -2.09
C ALA A 388 -9.38 16.24 -1.55
N ILE A 389 -9.18 17.25 -2.41
CA ILE A 389 -9.05 18.65 -2.00
C ILE A 389 -10.28 19.16 -1.23
N LYS A 390 -11.46 18.55 -1.42
CA LYS A 390 -12.71 18.94 -0.76
C LYS A 390 -12.77 18.50 0.71
N PHE A 391 -12.06 17.44 1.08
CA PHE A 391 -12.00 16.89 2.43
C PHE A 391 -10.58 16.89 3.03
N PHE A 392 -9.58 17.28 2.24
CA PHE A 392 -8.23 17.47 2.76
C PHE A 392 -8.24 18.58 3.80
N VAL A 393 -7.71 18.29 5.00
CA VAL A 393 -7.66 19.25 6.07
C VAL A 393 -6.22 19.63 6.41
N PHE A 394 -5.98 20.92 6.38
CA PHE A 394 -4.74 21.53 6.87
C PHE A 394 -4.80 21.63 8.40
N TYR A 395 -3.70 21.31 9.05
CA TYR A 395 -3.57 21.38 10.49
C TYR A 395 -2.68 22.56 10.87
N THR A 396 -3.14 23.41 11.81
CA THR A 396 -2.41 24.59 12.25
C THR A 396 -1.60 24.34 13.51
N THR A 397 -0.67 25.27 13.82
CA THR A 397 0.07 25.28 15.09
C THR A 397 -0.84 25.45 16.31
N ASP A 398 -2.05 25.98 16.14
CA ASP A 398 -3.07 26.15 17.17
C ASP A 398 -4.03 24.95 17.26
N GLN A 399 -3.66 23.83 16.63
CA GLN A 399 -4.39 22.57 16.68
C GLN A 399 -5.78 22.61 16.02
N ASN A 400 -6.01 23.55 15.12
CA ASN A 400 -7.24 23.65 14.33
C ASN A 400 -7.10 23.00 12.96
N TYR A 401 -8.20 22.52 12.42
CA TYR A 401 -8.29 21.91 11.11
C TYR A 401 -9.15 22.76 10.16
N PHE A 402 -8.65 22.99 8.94
CA PHE A 402 -9.33 23.77 7.92
C PHE A 402 -9.21 23.06 6.56
N THR A 403 -10.26 23.10 5.77
CA THR A 403 -10.15 22.82 4.34
C THR A 403 -9.40 23.93 3.62
N LEU A 404 -9.03 23.73 2.36
CA LEU A 404 -8.36 24.76 1.56
C LEU A 404 -9.16 26.07 1.52
N GLU A 405 -10.45 25.98 1.22
CA GLU A 405 -11.31 27.16 1.10
C GLU A 405 -11.55 27.86 2.45
N GLU A 406 -11.76 27.09 3.51
CA GLU A 406 -11.88 27.66 4.86
C GLU A 406 -10.62 28.39 5.30
N PHE A 407 -9.45 27.83 5.01
CA PHE A 407 -8.19 28.47 5.37
C PHE A 407 -7.92 29.69 4.52
N LYS A 408 -8.15 29.63 3.20
CA LYS A 408 -8.08 30.81 2.32
C LYS A 408 -8.96 31.95 2.84
N GLU A 409 -10.22 31.65 3.14
CA GLU A 409 -11.16 32.66 3.63
C GLU A 409 -10.70 33.30 4.94
N LYS A 410 -10.15 32.49 5.85
CA LYS A 410 -9.63 32.95 7.15
C LYS A 410 -8.47 33.95 7.00
N ILE A 411 -7.53 33.70 6.07
CA ILE A 411 -6.28 34.45 5.98
C ILE A 411 -6.20 35.46 4.84
N LYS A 412 -7.19 35.48 3.92
CA LYS A 412 -7.14 36.30 2.69
C LYS A 412 -6.96 37.81 2.94
N GLU A 413 -7.39 38.34 4.10
CA GLU A 413 -7.24 39.75 4.43
C GLU A 413 -5.95 40.09 5.19
N THR A 414 -5.31 39.08 5.78
CA THR A 414 -4.15 39.27 6.66
C THR A 414 -2.85 38.77 6.08
N GLN A 415 -2.87 37.79 5.21
CA GLN A 415 -1.65 37.10 4.73
C GLN A 415 -1.59 37.16 3.18
N LYS A 416 -1.16 38.30 2.65
CA LYS A 416 -0.90 38.51 1.22
C LYS A 416 0.53 38.95 0.98
N ASN A 417 1.13 38.50 -0.10
CA ASN A 417 2.45 38.97 -0.54
C ASN A 417 2.32 40.24 -1.43
N LYS A 418 3.46 40.74 -1.89
CA LYS A 418 3.54 41.93 -2.77
C LYS A 418 2.82 41.74 -4.11
N GLU A 419 2.68 40.49 -4.57
CA GLU A 419 1.99 40.14 -5.81
C GLU A 419 0.48 39.96 -5.62
N GLY A 420 -0.02 40.08 -4.40
CA GLY A 420 -1.44 39.91 -4.05
C GLY A 420 -1.87 38.46 -3.85
N LYS A 421 -0.94 37.49 -3.91
CA LYS A 421 -1.22 36.09 -3.61
C LYS A 421 -1.41 35.90 -2.11
N ILE A 422 -2.31 34.98 -1.75
CA ILE A 422 -2.54 34.59 -0.36
C ILE A 422 -1.38 33.69 0.09
N VAL A 423 -0.72 34.05 1.19
CA VAL A 423 0.45 33.37 1.72
C VAL A 423 0.05 32.36 2.78
N PHE A 424 0.24 31.09 2.48
CA PHE A 424 0.09 29.99 3.42
C PHE A 424 1.42 29.77 4.13
N LEU A 425 1.55 30.41 5.30
CA LEU A 425 2.73 30.17 6.15
C LEU A 425 2.70 28.74 6.69
N TYR A 426 3.84 28.06 6.69
CA TYR A 426 3.92 26.72 7.23
C TYR A 426 5.20 26.44 7.99
N SER A 427 5.14 25.48 8.89
CA SER A 427 6.25 24.90 9.63
C SER A 427 6.37 23.41 9.29
N SER A 428 7.60 22.95 9.09
CA SER A 428 7.94 21.53 8.94
C SER A 428 8.38 20.89 10.27
N ASP A 429 8.82 21.70 11.25
CA ASP A 429 9.26 21.27 12.57
C ASP A 429 8.93 22.35 13.59
N LYS A 430 7.94 22.09 14.44
CA LYS A 430 7.46 23.06 15.44
C LYS A 430 8.53 23.47 16.45
N GLU A 431 9.37 22.54 16.86
CA GLU A 431 10.38 22.77 17.90
C GLU A 431 11.51 23.62 17.33
N LYS A 432 12.06 23.22 16.19
CA LYS A 432 13.16 23.95 15.54
C LYS A 432 12.76 25.35 15.05
N GLN A 433 11.50 25.51 14.65
CA GLN A 433 10.99 26.78 14.11
C GLN A 433 10.16 27.59 15.12
N TYR A 434 10.24 27.23 16.41
CA TYR A 434 9.42 27.84 17.46
C TYR A 434 9.49 29.37 17.48
N SER A 435 10.68 29.95 17.37
CA SER A 435 10.86 31.43 17.38
C SER A 435 10.12 32.11 16.23
N CYS A 436 10.24 31.55 15.00
CA CYS A 436 9.59 32.10 13.81
C CYS A 436 8.05 31.92 13.88
N ILE A 437 7.60 30.78 14.43
CA ILE A 437 6.16 30.54 14.68
C ILE A 437 5.64 31.57 15.68
N LYS A 438 6.39 31.88 16.76
CA LYS A 438 6.01 32.87 17.75
C LYS A 438 5.92 34.26 17.12
N GLU A 439 6.92 34.65 16.33
CA GLU A 439 6.93 35.95 15.62
C GLU A 439 5.73 36.09 14.67
N ALA A 440 5.34 35.02 13.98
CA ALA A 440 4.14 34.98 13.13
C ALA A 440 2.86 35.16 13.96
N LYS A 441 2.75 34.46 15.10
CA LYS A 441 1.60 34.56 16.01
C LYS A 441 1.46 35.93 16.67
N ASP A 442 2.56 36.54 17.07
CA ASP A 442 2.57 37.91 17.65
C ASP A 442 2.00 38.93 16.64
N ARG A 443 2.04 38.62 15.34
CA ARG A 443 1.42 39.40 14.25
C ARG A 443 0.04 38.90 13.85
N TYR A 444 -0.54 37.93 14.58
CA TYR A 444 -1.85 37.29 14.31
C TYR A 444 -1.89 36.53 12.99
N TYR A 445 -0.75 35.99 12.54
CA TYR A 445 -0.71 35.11 11.36
C TYR A 445 -0.93 33.67 11.72
N GLU A 446 -1.67 32.96 10.84
CA GLU A 446 -1.89 31.53 10.96
C GLU A 446 -0.74 30.75 10.34
N VAL A 447 -0.28 29.70 11.01
CA VAL A 447 0.82 28.84 10.54
C VAL A 447 0.35 27.40 10.46
N LEU A 448 0.48 26.80 9.29
CA LEU A 448 0.18 25.39 9.02
C LEU A 448 1.34 24.50 9.45
N ILE A 449 1.04 23.21 9.62
CA ILE A 449 2.02 22.16 9.87
C ILE A 449 2.11 21.23 8.65
N PHE A 450 3.29 21.21 8.05
CA PHE A 450 3.66 20.36 6.95
C PHE A 450 4.88 19.49 7.34
N ASP A 451 4.62 18.44 8.11
CA ASP A 451 5.62 17.56 8.74
C ASP A 451 5.77 16.20 8.02
N SER A 452 5.13 16.04 6.87
CA SER A 452 5.20 14.85 6.05
C SER A 452 6.40 14.88 5.10
N PRO A 453 7.04 13.75 4.78
CA PRO A 453 8.06 13.67 3.73
C PRO A 453 7.52 14.02 2.33
N LEU A 454 6.21 14.01 2.13
CA LEU A 454 5.54 14.39 0.88
C LEU A 454 5.17 15.87 0.79
N SER A 455 5.40 16.66 1.86
CA SER A 455 4.93 18.03 1.97
C SER A 455 5.37 18.93 0.81
N VAL A 456 6.64 18.87 0.38
CA VAL A 456 7.13 19.71 -0.72
C VAL A 456 6.45 19.41 -2.04
N HIS A 457 6.24 18.12 -2.35
CA HIS A 457 5.57 17.69 -3.57
C HIS A 457 4.09 18.09 -3.57
N LEU A 458 3.42 17.96 -2.41
CA LEU A 458 2.03 18.39 -2.26
C LEU A 458 1.91 19.91 -2.42
N ILE A 459 2.79 20.70 -1.80
CA ILE A 459 2.83 22.16 -1.93
C ILE A 459 2.96 22.56 -3.40
N GLN A 460 3.89 21.96 -4.15
CA GLN A 460 4.06 22.24 -5.58
C GLN A 460 2.79 21.91 -6.38
N LYS A 461 2.13 20.81 -6.07
CA LYS A 461 0.87 20.42 -6.71
C LYS A 461 -0.23 21.42 -6.42
N LEU A 462 -0.34 21.90 -5.17
CA LEU A 462 -1.32 22.91 -4.77
C LEU A 462 -1.06 24.25 -5.44
N GLU A 463 0.17 24.76 -5.43
CA GLU A 463 0.56 26.03 -6.07
C GLU A 463 0.36 25.98 -7.60
N PHE A 464 0.61 24.82 -8.22
CA PHE A 464 0.33 24.63 -9.66
C PHE A 464 -1.18 24.67 -9.96
N SER A 465 -1.99 24.08 -9.08
CA SER A 465 -3.46 23.99 -9.27
C SER A 465 -4.18 25.30 -8.90
N TYR A 466 -3.63 26.10 -7.98
CA TYR A 466 -4.21 27.32 -7.45
C TYR A 466 -3.21 28.46 -7.57
N GLN A 467 -3.37 29.29 -8.61
CA GLN A 467 -2.44 30.38 -8.96
C GLN A 467 -2.46 31.57 -7.98
N ASP A 468 -3.51 31.67 -7.18
CA ASP A 468 -3.77 32.76 -6.23
C ASP A 468 -3.19 32.52 -4.83
N ILE A 469 -2.59 31.35 -4.60
CA ILE A 469 -1.94 31.01 -3.33
C ILE A 469 -0.43 30.77 -3.51
N CYS A 470 0.33 30.93 -2.44
CA CYS A 470 1.70 30.48 -2.35
C CYS A 470 2.00 29.96 -0.94
N PHE A 471 2.84 28.95 -0.83
CA PHE A 471 3.27 28.39 0.44
C PHE A 471 4.67 28.89 0.77
N VAL A 472 4.85 29.40 1.98
CA VAL A 472 6.13 29.93 2.44
C VAL A 472 6.43 29.38 3.82
N ARG A 473 7.62 28.80 4.03
CA ARG A 473 8.00 28.32 5.34
C ARG A 473 8.37 29.50 6.24
N VAL A 474 7.95 29.45 7.50
CA VAL A 474 8.07 30.56 8.48
C VAL A 474 9.51 31.07 8.71
N ASP A 475 10.52 30.28 8.36
CA ASP A 475 11.94 30.60 8.51
C ASP A 475 12.67 30.89 7.19
N SER A 476 11.93 31.06 6.08
CA SER A 476 12.52 31.31 4.76
C SER A 476 12.94 32.74 4.51
N ASP A 477 12.37 33.71 5.22
CA ASP A 477 12.76 35.12 5.27
C ASP A 477 12.15 35.77 6.51
N HIS A 478 12.46 37.04 6.73
CA HIS A 478 11.83 37.83 7.78
C HIS A 478 10.32 37.95 7.54
N ILE A 479 9.52 37.79 8.58
CA ILE A 479 8.07 37.64 8.49
C ILE A 479 7.39 38.82 7.76
N ASP A 480 7.87 40.05 7.96
CA ASP A 480 7.34 41.25 7.33
C ASP A 480 7.64 41.35 5.82
N LYS A 481 8.60 40.56 5.32
CA LYS A 481 8.86 40.42 3.87
C LYS A 481 8.01 39.38 3.24
N LEU A 482 7.70 38.33 4.00
CA LEU A 482 6.87 37.23 3.52
C LEU A 482 5.42 37.68 3.30
N ILE A 483 4.95 38.58 4.19
CA ILE A 483 3.59 39.08 4.17
C ILE A 483 3.62 40.62 4.14
N ASN A 484 3.03 41.20 3.12
CA ASN A 484 3.00 42.64 2.89
C ASN A 484 1.64 43.27 3.30
N PHE A 485 1.10 42.89 4.46
CA PHE A 485 -0.22 43.34 4.89
C PHE A 485 -0.27 44.75 5.46
N ARG A 486 0.77 45.16 6.16
CA ARG A 486 0.88 46.54 6.70
C ARG A 486 1.65 47.41 5.71
N LYS A 487 1.01 48.44 5.17
CA LYS A 487 1.69 49.50 4.44
C LYS A 487 2.92 49.95 5.27
N GLU A 488 4.08 49.73 4.72
CA GLU A 488 5.41 50.13 5.11
C GLU A 488 5.45 51.20 6.21
N GLU A 489 5.58 50.81 7.48
CA GLU A 489 6.47 51.55 8.33
C GLU A 489 7.87 51.19 7.85
N LYS A 490 8.41 51.98 6.90
CA LYS A 490 9.81 51.88 6.52
C LYS A 490 10.62 52.25 7.74
N TYR A 491 11.12 51.23 8.41
CA TYR A 491 12.16 51.50 9.42
C TYR A 491 13.33 52.16 8.67
N HIS A 492 13.67 53.37 9.05
CA HIS A 492 14.86 54.02 8.54
C HIS A 492 16.03 53.69 9.46
N SER A 493 17.15 53.35 8.86
CA SER A 493 18.37 53.13 9.62
C SER A 493 18.81 54.41 10.32
N GLU A 494 19.16 54.27 11.58
CA GLU A 494 19.84 55.32 12.33
C GLU A 494 21.35 55.35 12.03
N LEU A 495 21.87 54.38 11.24
CA LEU A 495 23.26 54.30 10.81
C LEU A 495 23.48 55.03 9.47
N SER A 496 24.58 55.76 9.37
CA SER A 496 25.06 56.35 8.12
C SER A 496 25.54 55.26 7.15
N GLU A 497 25.58 55.54 5.86
CA GLU A 497 26.08 54.58 4.85
C GLU A 497 27.52 54.15 5.10
N LYS A 498 28.35 55.04 5.69
CA LYS A 498 29.71 54.69 6.10
C LYS A 498 29.71 53.68 7.25
N GLU A 499 28.88 53.85 8.26
CA GLU A 499 28.76 52.94 9.40
C GLU A 499 28.20 51.58 8.94
N LYS A 500 27.27 51.58 7.99
CA LYS A 500 26.76 50.33 7.37
C LYS A 500 27.88 49.58 6.66
N GLN A 501 28.71 50.25 5.88
CA GLN A 501 29.82 49.62 5.19
C GLN A 501 30.89 49.11 6.15
N ASP A 502 31.22 49.86 7.18
CA ASP A 502 32.16 49.47 8.24
C ASP A 502 31.66 48.22 8.98
N LEU A 503 30.36 48.17 9.30
CA LEU A 503 29.72 47.02 9.93
C LEU A 503 29.78 45.80 9.04
N LYS A 504 29.49 45.93 7.74
CA LYS A 504 29.55 44.86 6.78
C LYS A 504 30.94 44.26 6.64
N ASN A 505 31.96 45.10 6.51
CA ASN A 505 33.35 44.67 6.44
C ASN A 505 33.79 43.93 7.71
N LEU A 506 33.43 44.47 8.89
CA LEU A 506 33.74 43.88 10.17
C LEU A 506 33.10 42.51 10.36
N ILE A 507 31.87 42.31 9.90
CA ILE A 507 31.18 41.01 9.92
C ILE A 507 31.85 40.05 8.93
N GLN A 508 32.21 40.51 7.74
CA GLN A 508 32.86 39.71 6.69
C GLN A 508 34.19 39.13 7.15
N ASP A 509 35.00 39.93 7.87
CA ASP A 509 36.31 39.52 8.39
C ASP A 509 36.22 38.48 9.53
N HIS A 510 35.06 38.39 10.19
CA HIS A 510 34.87 37.54 11.37
C HIS A 510 33.98 36.32 11.12
N LEU A 511 33.34 36.23 9.95
CA LEU A 511 32.60 35.04 9.56
C LEU A 511 33.52 33.81 9.47
N MET A 512 33.09 32.70 10.02
CA MET A 512 33.84 31.46 9.94
C MET A 512 34.12 31.10 8.47
N LYS A 513 35.37 30.78 8.15
CA LYS A 513 35.83 30.46 6.79
C LYS A 513 35.10 29.27 6.16
N ASN A 514 34.43 28.47 6.97
CA ASN A 514 33.67 27.28 6.51
C ASN A 514 32.26 27.63 6.01
N PHE A 515 31.75 28.84 6.27
CA PHE A 515 30.43 29.27 5.81
C PHE A 515 30.58 30.41 4.81
N GLN A 516 30.06 30.22 3.60
CA GLN A 516 29.94 31.31 2.61
C GLN A 516 28.56 31.94 2.76
N PHE A 517 28.44 32.90 3.67
CA PHE A 517 27.24 33.72 3.78
C PHE A 517 27.29 34.91 2.80
N SER A 518 26.15 35.18 2.15
CA SER A 518 25.89 36.47 1.56
C SER A 518 25.38 37.40 2.68
N ILE A 519 26.08 38.52 2.95
CA ILE A 519 25.70 39.48 4.01
C ILE A 519 24.79 40.52 3.40
N GLN A 520 23.61 40.71 3.99
CA GLN A 520 22.65 41.74 3.64
C GLN A 520 22.30 42.56 4.88
N LEU A 521 22.45 43.88 4.77
CA LEU A 521 22.06 44.82 5.82
C LEU A 521 20.61 45.22 5.61
N GLU A 522 19.80 45.18 6.67
CA GLU A 522 18.38 45.54 6.61
C GLU A 522 17.98 46.41 7.81
N ASP A 523 17.08 47.34 7.50
CA ASP A 523 16.54 48.26 8.50
C ASP A 523 15.24 47.63 9.07
N LEU A 524 15.38 46.71 10.05
CA LEU A 524 14.28 46.01 10.72
C LEU A 524 13.87 46.75 12.01
N SER A 525 12.88 46.23 12.74
CA SER A 525 12.51 46.75 14.06
C SER A 525 13.67 46.62 15.03
N LYS A 526 13.76 47.57 16.00
CA LYS A 526 14.77 47.51 17.08
C LYS A 526 14.62 46.31 17.99
N GLU A 527 13.42 45.73 18.03
CA GLU A 527 13.07 44.56 18.85
C GLU A 527 13.35 43.25 18.15
N ASP A 528 13.52 43.27 16.81
CA ASP A 528 13.86 42.07 16.04
C ASP A 528 15.31 41.63 16.31
N ASN A 529 15.61 40.34 16.08
CA ASN A 529 16.94 39.80 16.32
C ASN A 529 18.06 40.55 15.58
N PRO A 530 19.28 40.67 16.17
CA PRO A 530 20.40 41.37 15.56
C PRO A 530 20.89 40.73 14.27
N PHE A 531 20.82 39.41 14.19
CA PHE A 531 21.20 38.57 13.04
C PHE A 531 20.12 37.56 12.75
N LEU A 532 19.84 37.36 11.46
CA LEU A 532 18.96 36.31 10.96
C LEU A 532 19.69 35.52 9.89
N ILE A 533 19.64 34.18 9.99
CA ILE A 533 20.17 33.29 8.96
C ILE A 533 19.00 32.71 8.19
N ILE A 534 19.02 32.90 6.87
CA ILE A 534 17.94 32.54 5.96
C ILE A 534 18.47 31.58 4.89
N ILE A 535 17.65 30.62 4.52
CA ILE A 535 17.82 29.80 3.33
C ILE A 535 16.69 30.16 2.37
N PRO A 536 16.97 30.71 1.18
CA PRO A 536 15.92 31.01 0.20
C PRO A 536 15.03 29.81 -0.08
N GLU A 537 13.71 30.03 -0.10
CA GLU A 537 12.69 28.98 -0.21
C GLU A 537 12.95 28.02 -1.38
N PHE A 538 13.34 28.55 -2.54
CA PHE A 538 13.64 27.75 -3.73
C PHE A 538 14.79 26.75 -3.50
N LEU A 539 15.90 27.19 -2.93
CA LEU A 539 17.07 26.34 -2.67
C LEU A 539 16.76 25.27 -1.63
N ARG A 540 16.00 25.64 -0.63
CA ARG A 540 15.56 24.73 0.41
C ARG A 540 14.65 23.63 -0.14
N ARG A 541 13.68 23.97 -0.99
CA ARG A 541 12.80 22.97 -1.63
C ARG A 541 13.59 21.98 -2.49
N ILE A 542 14.58 22.46 -3.26
CA ILE A 542 15.47 21.57 -4.02
C ILE A 542 16.21 20.62 -3.07
N LYS A 543 16.73 21.11 -1.96
CA LYS A 543 17.44 20.29 -0.97
C LYS A 543 16.54 19.23 -0.36
N GLU A 544 15.33 19.57 0.06
CA GLU A 544 14.36 18.64 0.63
C GLU A 544 13.90 17.58 -0.39
N MET A 545 13.74 17.94 -1.66
CA MET A 545 13.42 16.98 -2.72
C MET A 545 14.57 15.97 -2.97
N ASN A 546 15.81 16.45 -2.97
CA ASN A 546 16.98 15.60 -3.23
C ASN A 546 17.35 14.72 -2.02
N SER A 547 17.10 15.18 -0.77
CA SER A 547 17.41 14.41 0.45
C SER A 547 16.59 13.12 0.58
N THR A 548 15.53 12.98 -0.18
CA THR A 548 14.71 11.75 -0.25
C THR A 548 15.39 10.66 -1.10
N ILE A 549 16.34 11.04 -1.96
CA ILE A 549 16.98 10.14 -2.93
C ILE A 549 18.41 9.74 -2.54
N GLU A 550 19.20 10.66 -1.92
CA GLU A 550 20.61 10.38 -1.59
C GLU A 550 21.01 11.04 -0.28
N LYS A 551 21.03 10.28 0.82
CA LYS A 551 21.48 10.78 2.12
C LYS A 551 23.00 11.05 2.22
N ASP A 552 23.82 10.50 1.33
CA ASP A 552 25.27 10.42 1.55
C ASP A 552 26.15 11.39 0.72
N ILE A 553 25.59 12.18 -0.20
CA ILE A 553 26.42 12.98 -1.15
C ILE A 553 26.35 14.51 -0.88
N ILE A 554 25.43 14.98 -0.05
CA ILE A 554 25.08 16.42 0.01
C ILE A 554 25.73 17.19 1.18
N GLU A 555 26.30 16.50 2.20
CA GLU A 555 26.77 17.19 3.42
C GLU A 555 27.97 18.14 3.24
N GLU A 556 28.81 17.98 2.23
CA GLU A 556 30.03 18.82 2.07
C GLU A 556 29.91 20.03 1.13
N LYS A 557 28.88 20.11 0.27
CA LYS A 557 28.75 21.20 -0.73
C LYS A 557 27.72 22.29 -0.37
N ASP A 558 26.93 22.09 0.67
CA ASP A 558 25.72 22.88 0.96
C ASP A 558 25.91 24.19 1.71
N ASN A 559 27.13 24.51 2.18
CA ASN A 559 27.39 25.71 2.98
C ASN A 559 27.40 27.02 2.17
N LYS A 560 27.06 26.98 0.87
CA LYS A 560 27.21 28.15 -0.02
C LYS A 560 25.98 29.06 -0.14
N TYR A 561 24.85 28.69 0.45
CA TYR A 561 23.57 29.33 0.11
C TYR A 561 22.85 30.01 1.26
N TYR A 562 23.55 30.23 2.39
CA TYR A 562 22.95 30.94 3.50
C TYR A 562 23.06 32.48 3.30
N GLN A 563 21.99 33.20 3.62
CA GLN A 563 22.01 34.64 3.73
C GLN A 563 22.06 35.02 5.22
N LEU A 564 22.98 35.89 5.58
CA LEU A 564 23.03 36.53 6.90
C LEU A 564 22.42 37.91 6.78
N ILE A 565 21.25 38.12 7.33
CA ILE A 565 20.63 39.43 7.45
C ILE A 565 21.09 40.05 8.75
N VAL A 566 21.53 41.29 8.68
CA VAL A 566 22.00 42.10 9.81
C VAL A 566 21.01 43.21 10.03
N ASN A 567 20.37 43.26 11.20
CA ASN A 567 19.43 44.30 11.57
C ASN A 567 20.20 45.58 11.99
N THR A 568 20.23 46.57 11.10
CA THR A 568 20.96 47.85 11.34
C THR A 568 20.40 48.66 12.49
N ASN A 569 19.14 48.50 12.87
CA ASN A 569 18.48 49.25 13.94
C ASN A 569 18.61 48.59 15.33
N HIS A 570 19.09 47.34 15.39
CA HIS A 570 19.25 46.67 16.68
C HIS A 570 20.32 47.33 17.54
N ILE A 571 20.05 47.47 18.84
CA ILE A 571 20.93 48.18 19.80
C ILE A 571 22.35 47.61 19.83
N LEU A 572 22.52 46.31 19.56
CA LEU A 572 23.81 45.64 19.52
C LEU A 572 24.71 46.19 18.41
N MET A 573 24.17 46.58 17.25
CA MET A 573 24.96 47.16 16.14
C MET A 573 25.58 48.49 16.53
N LYS A 574 24.82 49.34 17.21
CA LYS A 574 25.34 50.60 17.77
C LYS A 574 26.41 50.37 18.83
N LYS A 575 26.23 49.35 19.68
CA LYS A 575 27.22 48.98 20.70
C LYS A 575 28.53 48.52 20.06
N ILE A 576 28.46 47.68 19.03
CA ILE A 576 29.62 47.16 18.27
C ILE A 576 30.38 48.30 17.60
N LEU A 577 29.69 49.26 16.96
CA LEU A 577 30.31 50.37 16.26
C LEU A 577 30.93 51.39 17.21
N LYS A 578 30.35 51.59 18.40
CA LYS A 578 30.87 52.55 19.43
C LYS A 578 32.02 51.99 20.27
N GLU A 579 32.21 50.66 20.28
CA GLU A 579 33.29 50.05 21.05
C GLU A 579 34.64 50.36 20.42
N THR A 580 35.52 50.98 21.22
CA THR A 580 36.83 51.42 20.77
C THR A 580 37.88 50.31 20.78
N SER A 581 37.74 49.34 21.68
CA SER A 581 38.63 48.21 21.75
C SER A 581 38.31 47.18 20.66
N GLU A 582 39.26 46.98 19.78
CA GLU A 582 39.10 46.02 18.68
C GLU A 582 38.86 44.60 19.19
N GLU A 583 39.52 44.18 20.28
CA GLU A 583 39.34 42.87 20.88
C GLU A 583 37.91 42.65 21.46
N LYS A 584 37.43 43.67 22.20
CA LYS A 584 36.07 43.62 22.76
C LYS A 584 35.01 43.61 21.66
N ARG A 585 35.21 44.42 20.61
CA ARG A 585 34.33 44.46 19.45
C ARG A 585 34.24 43.10 18.77
N LYS A 586 35.39 42.46 18.52
CA LYS A 586 35.47 41.10 17.97
C LYS A 586 34.77 40.08 18.87
N LYS A 587 34.98 40.13 20.19
CA LYS A 587 34.36 39.23 21.15
C LYS A 587 32.83 39.34 21.08
N ILE A 588 32.28 40.57 21.16
CA ILE A 588 30.81 40.79 21.11
C ILE A 588 30.21 40.28 19.80
N LEU A 589 30.85 40.57 18.66
CA LEU A 589 30.37 40.15 17.35
C LEU A 589 30.38 38.63 17.23
N GLN A 590 31.47 37.98 17.61
CA GLN A 590 31.61 36.53 17.51
C GLN A 590 30.64 35.80 18.42
N GLU A 591 30.36 36.31 19.58
CA GLU A 591 29.37 35.77 20.50
C GLU A 591 27.96 35.84 19.92
N ALA A 592 27.58 36.99 19.39
CA ALA A 592 26.26 37.17 18.79
C ALA A 592 26.08 36.30 17.54
N LEU A 593 27.10 36.16 16.69
CA LEU A 593 27.07 35.24 15.53
C LEU A 593 26.98 33.77 15.97
N ASN A 594 27.77 33.36 16.99
CA ASN A 594 27.72 31.98 17.49
C ASN A 594 26.34 31.62 18.08
N LEU A 595 25.71 32.56 18.81
CA LEU A 595 24.36 32.38 19.33
C LEU A 595 23.34 32.24 18.19
N THR A 596 23.50 33.03 17.12
CA THR A 596 22.63 32.94 15.95
C THR A 596 22.82 31.62 15.20
N LEU A 597 24.07 31.16 15.01
CA LEU A 597 24.38 29.85 14.42
C LEU A 597 23.82 28.70 15.27
N LEU A 598 23.96 28.83 16.61
CA LEU A 598 23.41 27.82 17.54
C LEU A 598 21.88 27.73 17.43
N SER A 599 21.18 28.85 17.32
CA SER A 599 19.72 28.89 17.19
C SER A 599 19.20 28.25 15.89
N LYS A 600 20.09 28.01 14.93
CA LYS A 600 19.77 27.39 13.62
C LYS A 600 20.43 26.02 13.43
N ASP A 601 20.92 25.39 14.49
CA ASP A 601 21.64 24.10 14.46
C ASP A 601 22.88 24.12 13.53
N LEU A 602 23.42 25.29 13.21
CA LEU A 602 24.60 25.46 12.36
C LEU A 602 25.92 25.50 13.15
N LEU A 603 25.87 25.61 14.47
CA LEU A 603 27.04 25.52 15.36
C LEU A 603 27.13 24.09 15.91
N TYR A 604 28.09 23.28 15.41
CA TYR A 604 28.24 21.90 15.80
C TYR A 604 29.72 21.46 15.95
N GLY A 605 29.95 20.25 16.45
CA GLY A 605 31.28 19.66 16.60
C GLY A 605 32.23 20.51 17.45
N LYS A 606 33.47 20.64 17.00
CA LYS A 606 34.54 21.39 17.72
C LYS A 606 34.15 22.83 18.03
N ASN A 607 33.45 23.50 17.10
CA ASN A 607 33.07 24.92 17.29
C ASN A 607 32.05 25.07 18.41
N LEU A 608 31.06 24.17 18.49
CA LEU A 608 30.10 24.15 19.60
C LEU A 608 30.77 23.87 20.93
N THR A 609 31.65 22.88 21.00
CA THR A 609 32.38 22.55 22.23
C THR A 609 33.20 23.72 22.72
N ASN A 610 33.97 24.36 21.83
CA ASN A 610 34.78 25.54 22.17
C ASN A 610 33.92 26.73 22.64
N PHE A 611 32.78 26.95 22.01
CA PHE A 611 31.84 27.99 22.40
C PHE A 611 31.29 27.75 23.81
N ILE A 612 30.85 26.53 24.11
CA ILE A 612 30.34 26.16 25.44
C ILE A 612 31.41 26.27 26.49
N SER A 613 32.64 25.73 26.26
CA SER A 613 33.75 25.80 27.21
C SER A 613 34.10 27.26 27.55
N LYS A 614 34.19 28.13 26.53
CA LYS A 614 34.49 29.52 26.73
C LYS A 614 33.41 30.25 27.54
N ARG A 615 32.14 29.91 27.31
CA ARG A 615 31.03 30.48 28.09
C ARG A 615 31.03 30.04 29.55
N LEU A 616 31.36 28.78 29.79
CA LEU A 616 31.54 28.29 31.17
C LEU A 616 32.71 28.98 31.89
N GLU A 617 33.81 29.23 31.17
CA GLU A 617 34.94 29.99 31.71
C GLU A 617 34.56 31.46 32.04
N ASP A 618 33.81 32.13 31.15
CA ASP A 618 33.31 33.47 31.39
C ASP A 618 32.41 33.54 32.65
N LEU A 619 31.56 32.53 32.91
CA LEU A 619 30.72 32.45 34.13
C LEU A 619 31.50 32.22 35.43
N ILE A 620 32.73 31.71 35.37
CA ILE A 620 33.60 31.48 36.53
C ILE A 620 34.36 32.80 36.88
N GLN A 621 34.54 33.69 35.87
CA GLN A 621 35.28 34.96 36.03
C GLN A 621 34.38 36.13 36.42
N GLU A 622 33.05 36.03 36.27
CA GLU A 622 32.05 36.95 36.81
C GLU A 622 31.75 36.63 38.29
#